data_9f926208025a1fe1e4a28c2c0b178268
#
_entry.id   9f926208025a1fe1e4a28c2c0b178268
#
_cell.length_a   1.000
_cell.length_b   1.000
_cell.length_c   1.000
_cell.angle_alpha   90.00
_cell.angle_beta   90.00
_cell.angle_gamma   90.00
#
_symmetry.space_group_name_H-M   'P 1'
#
loop_
_entity.id
_entity.type
_entity.pdbx_description
1 polymer ?
#
loop_
_entity_poly.entity_id
_entity_poly.type
_entity_poly.pdbx_seq_one_letter_code
_entity_poly.pdbx_strand_id
1 'polypeptide(L)'
;MMKKNIISSCFTFAISLAMTLLASCANDNDEACYFKMETEQTQVNVPAAGISKSKLAKVVIRSNKDWNIQLENPDDAQWVHLFANEGSADGIFRFWVDKNTEFTSRSARLFFTVDGQKQDVPYTIEQAADVPTIAIANAENGYKVLATGGQIKVPVSHNIEWTTQLKDEMNQQPNWIKIDSCGTDSVYLTLDKNNDDTRSVTLTCNGVGEYASVMSSTIITQADAGIYLNERFDWMQEGKEDYYYNYPEQGIDVWTEEELSHGWTTLGISNPCLYGGLGYLKLGKTNVAGDALSPKLSNIVGTSDVEVTFKSIGYVSKGGAKDDGVMRVMIEGPGTIEGQDLVDMTVNEKSYCAATFDITVYPNSSKNENGEDYNPWMQPGATFTFRIKGATKDTQLLFVGGVAWNSGLKGKGKGKNRLLLDDIKVKAI
;
A
#
# COMPACT_ATOMS: atom_id res chain seq x y z
N MET A 1 -5.01 3.05 23.98
CA MET A 1 -4.95 4.41 23.42
C MET A 1 -3.52 4.93 23.59
N MET A 2 -2.66 4.67 22.65
CA MET A 2 -1.26 5.12 22.66
C MET A 2 -1.06 6.03 21.45
N LYS A 3 -0.83 7.31 21.72
CA LYS A 3 -0.51 8.32 20.70
C LYS A 3 0.82 7.96 20.05
N LYS A 4 0.82 7.71 18.74
CA LYS A 4 2.04 7.67 17.92
C LYS A 4 2.61 9.09 17.86
N ASN A 5 3.72 9.31 18.52
CA ASN A 5 4.52 10.51 18.31
C ASN A 5 5.26 10.35 16.98
N ILE A 6 4.81 11.08 15.99
CA ILE A 6 5.57 11.34 14.77
C ILE A 6 6.70 12.28 15.20
N ILE A 7 7.91 11.75 15.27
CA ILE A 7 9.11 12.58 15.43
C ILE A 7 9.39 13.21 14.07
N SER A 8 8.83 14.40 13.88
CA SER A 8 9.26 15.30 12.82
C SER A 8 10.67 15.78 13.20
N SER A 9 11.69 15.24 12.51
CA SER A 9 13.05 15.72 12.63
C SER A 9 13.13 17.09 11.97
N CYS A 10 12.96 18.14 12.78
CA CYS A 10 13.33 19.49 12.39
C CYS A 10 14.86 19.56 12.29
N PHE A 11 15.36 19.64 11.05
CA PHE A 11 16.75 20.01 10.80
C PHE A 11 16.96 21.47 11.24
N THR A 12 17.65 21.65 12.33
CA THR A 12 18.15 22.96 12.78
C THR A 12 19.35 23.33 11.91
N PHE A 13 19.17 24.33 11.05
CA PHE A 13 20.27 24.97 10.32
C PHE A 13 21.19 25.68 11.32
N ALA A 14 22.41 25.21 11.45
CA ALA A 14 23.47 25.97 12.12
C ALA A 14 24.09 26.92 11.08
N ILE A 15 23.90 28.21 11.31
CA ILE A 15 24.54 29.27 10.53
C ILE A 15 26.00 29.38 11.04
N SER A 16 26.96 29.01 10.23
CA SER A 16 28.37 29.29 10.48
C SER A 16 28.87 30.42 9.58
N LEU A 17 29.58 31.30 10.23
CA LEU A 17 30.07 32.60 9.77
C LEU A 17 31.00 32.53 8.56
N ALA A 18 30.74 33.37 7.58
CA ALA A 18 31.47 33.45 6.32
C ALA A 18 32.89 34.00 6.55
N MET A 19 33.89 33.29 6.01
CA MET A 19 35.20 33.87 5.73
C MET A 19 35.35 34.05 4.21
N THR A 20 35.36 35.28 3.77
CA THR A 20 35.76 35.66 2.41
C THR A 20 37.26 35.54 2.29
N LEU A 21 37.74 34.52 1.59
CA LEU A 21 39.15 34.42 1.19
C LEU A 21 39.34 35.15 -0.14
N LEU A 22 39.97 36.31 -0.07
CA LEU A 22 40.54 36.99 -1.23
C LEU A 22 41.93 36.42 -1.49
N ALA A 23 42.07 35.53 -2.46
CA ALA A 23 43.38 35.18 -2.99
C ALA A 23 43.80 36.27 -3.99
N SER A 24 44.86 37.02 -3.64
CA SER A 24 45.48 38.02 -4.52
C SER A 24 46.47 37.32 -5.44
N CYS A 25 46.19 37.20 -6.72
CA CYS A 25 47.16 36.91 -7.77
C CYS A 25 47.65 38.28 -8.32
N ALA A 26 48.86 38.66 -8.02
CA ALA A 26 49.46 39.87 -8.54
C ALA A 26 50.20 39.62 -9.86
N ASN A 27 49.63 40.14 -10.97
CA ASN A 27 50.34 40.52 -12.17
C ASN A 27 49.72 41.75 -12.75
N ASP A 28 50.54 42.73 -13.04
CA ASP A 28 50.17 44.06 -13.54
C ASP A 28 49.40 44.00 -14.87
N ASN A 29 48.13 44.38 -14.86
CA ASN A 29 47.14 44.60 -15.93
C ASN A 29 45.98 43.58 -16.00
N ASP A 30 45.84 42.62 -15.11
CA ASP A 30 44.67 41.75 -15.06
C ASP A 30 43.71 42.15 -13.92
N GLU A 31 42.42 42.10 -14.18
CA GLU A 31 41.43 42.16 -13.10
C GLU A 31 41.78 41.15 -12.02
N ALA A 32 41.71 41.57 -10.75
CA ALA A 32 42.01 40.72 -9.61
C ALA A 32 41.29 39.39 -9.73
N CYS A 33 42.04 38.26 -9.53
CA CYS A 33 41.48 36.95 -9.57
C CYS A 33 40.34 36.85 -8.58
N TYR A 34 39.19 36.42 -9.07
CA TYR A 34 37.99 36.29 -8.30
C TYR A 34 37.39 34.89 -8.50
N PHE A 35 37.18 34.20 -7.38
CA PHE A 35 36.50 32.88 -7.34
C PHE A 35 35.71 32.76 -6.07
N LYS A 36 34.46 32.35 -6.15
CA LYS A 36 33.62 31.93 -5.02
C LYS A 36 32.54 30.99 -5.44
N MET A 37 32.11 30.15 -4.52
CA MET A 37 30.83 29.47 -4.63
C MET A 37 29.72 30.44 -4.21
N GLU A 38 28.62 30.48 -4.91
CA GLU A 38 27.49 31.37 -4.58
C GLU A 38 26.82 30.91 -3.29
N THR A 39 26.87 29.62 -3.00
CA THR A 39 26.46 29.08 -1.71
C THR A 39 27.67 29.19 -0.76
N GLU A 40 27.48 29.76 0.41
CA GLU A 40 28.51 29.83 1.46
C GLU A 40 28.80 28.46 2.07
N GLN A 41 28.09 27.40 1.64
CA GLN A 41 28.26 26.05 2.15
C GLN A 41 29.37 25.33 1.39
N THR A 42 30.39 24.94 2.10
CA THR A 42 31.52 24.12 1.62
C THR A 42 31.28 22.63 1.86
N GLN A 43 30.09 22.27 2.32
CA GLN A 43 29.71 20.89 2.63
C GLN A 43 28.25 20.64 2.23
N VAL A 44 27.97 19.46 1.71
CA VAL A 44 26.63 18.96 1.46
C VAL A 44 26.41 17.62 2.17
N ASN A 45 25.28 17.48 2.85
CA ASN A 45 24.86 16.20 3.42
C ASN A 45 23.92 15.48 2.43
N VAL A 46 24.30 14.27 2.07
CA VAL A 46 23.60 13.43 1.10
C VAL A 46 22.99 12.24 1.86
N PRO A 47 21.71 11.92 1.65
CA PRO A 47 21.13 10.72 2.25
C PRO A 47 21.78 9.45 1.69
N ALA A 48 21.62 8.32 2.38
CA ALA A 48 22.12 7.01 1.90
C ALA A 48 21.63 6.69 0.48
N ALA A 49 20.40 7.06 0.14
CA ALA A 49 19.83 6.86 -1.19
C ALA A 49 20.58 7.58 -2.32
N GLY A 50 21.51 8.50 -1.97
CA GLY A 50 22.29 9.26 -2.93
C GLY A 50 21.53 10.42 -3.58
N ILE A 51 22.09 10.91 -4.67
CA ILE A 51 21.49 11.94 -5.55
C ILE A 51 21.37 11.34 -6.93
N SER A 52 20.17 11.21 -7.46
CA SER A 52 19.95 10.57 -8.75
C SER A 52 20.52 11.37 -9.92
N LYS A 53 20.98 10.68 -10.96
CA LYS A 53 21.45 11.27 -12.21
C LYS A 53 20.40 12.16 -12.90
N SER A 54 19.12 11.94 -12.63
CA SER A 54 18.04 12.76 -13.17
C SER A 54 17.79 14.07 -12.37
N LYS A 55 18.35 14.16 -11.15
CA LYS A 55 18.19 15.31 -10.24
C LYS A 55 19.55 15.76 -9.70
N LEU A 56 20.47 16.12 -10.61
CA LEU A 56 21.83 16.54 -10.26
C LEU A 56 21.85 17.63 -9.19
N ALA A 57 22.73 17.47 -8.21
CA ALA A 57 23.11 18.58 -7.35
C ALA A 57 23.83 19.66 -8.18
N LYS A 58 23.65 20.90 -7.79
CA LYS A 58 24.19 22.08 -8.51
C LYS A 58 24.86 23.02 -7.54
N VAL A 59 26.05 23.46 -7.88
CA VAL A 59 26.77 24.51 -7.16
C VAL A 59 27.15 25.61 -8.17
N VAL A 60 26.70 26.82 -7.90
CA VAL A 60 26.99 27.98 -8.77
C VAL A 60 28.37 28.52 -8.40
N ILE A 61 29.20 28.62 -9.40
CA ILE A 61 30.54 29.18 -9.34
C ILE A 61 30.54 30.59 -9.94
N ARG A 62 31.12 31.54 -9.23
CA ARG A 62 31.42 32.88 -9.70
C ARG A 62 32.93 33.02 -9.86
N SER A 63 33.38 33.23 -11.07
CA SER A 63 34.82 33.34 -11.38
C SER A 63 35.04 34.20 -12.60
N ASN A 64 36.16 34.90 -12.63
CA ASN A 64 36.71 35.58 -13.83
C ASN A 64 37.93 34.86 -14.39
N LYS A 65 38.22 33.67 -13.93
CA LYS A 65 39.34 32.83 -14.37
C LYS A 65 38.86 31.39 -14.65
N ASP A 66 39.72 30.66 -15.35
CA ASP A 66 39.50 29.24 -15.58
C ASP A 66 39.50 28.48 -14.27
N TRP A 67 38.58 27.55 -14.12
CA TRP A 67 38.49 26.70 -12.96
C TRP A 67 38.20 25.26 -13.35
N ASN A 68 38.70 24.33 -12.56
CA ASN A 68 38.27 22.93 -12.61
C ASN A 68 38.12 22.35 -11.19
N ILE A 69 37.42 21.22 -11.12
CA ILE A 69 37.10 20.53 -9.90
C ILE A 69 37.54 19.07 -10.04
N GLN A 70 38.22 18.57 -9.01
CA GLN A 70 38.70 17.20 -8.95
C GLN A 70 38.42 16.59 -7.59
N LEU A 71 38.19 15.28 -7.56
CA LEU A 71 38.16 14.52 -6.31
C LEU A 71 39.58 14.47 -5.71
N GLU A 72 39.67 14.62 -4.37
CA GLU A 72 40.93 14.46 -3.67
C GLU A 72 41.41 13.03 -3.73
N ASN A 73 40.52 12.07 -3.53
CA ASN A 73 40.75 10.67 -3.71
C ASN A 73 40.08 10.20 -5.02
N PRO A 74 40.86 9.77 -6.03
CA PRO A 74 40.30 9.29 -7.29
C PRO A 74 39.36 8.09 -7.13
N ASP A 75 39.51 7.28 -6.07
CA ASP A 75 38.65 6.13 -5.81
C ASP A 75 37.19 6.55 -5.48
N ASP A 76 36.98 7.77 -5.02
CA ASP A 76 35.65 8.30 -4.76
C ASP A 76 34.84 8.47 -6.06
N ALA A 77 35.47 8.45 -7.24
CA ALA A 77 34.79 8.43 -8.55
C ALA A 77 33.91 7.18 -8.75
N GLN A 78 34.07 6.15 -7.92
CA GLN A 78 33.18 4.98 -7.93
C GLN A 78 31.77 5.31 -7.45
N TRP A 79 31.59 6.40 -6.69
CA TRP A 79 30.30 6.75 -6.11
C TRP A 79 29.93 8.25 -6.19
N VAL A 80 30.92 9.14 -6.44
CA VAL A 80 30.69 10.57 -6.73
C VAL A 80 31.00 10.83 -8.19
N HIS A 81 30.05 11.30 -8.93
CA HIS A 81 30.17 11.52 -10.37
C HIS A 81 30.02 13.00 -10.68
N LEU A 82 31.10 13.60 -11.17
CA LEU A 82 31.13 14.99 -11.55
C LEU A 82 30.62 15.17 -12.99
N PHE A 83 29.87 16.24 -13.18
CA PHE A 83 29.38 16.68 -14.47
C PHE A 83 29.52 18.20 -14.59
N ALA A 84 30.08 18.68 -15.70
CA ALA A 84 30.46 20.09 -15.89
C ALA A 84 31.40 20.57 -14.76
N ASN A 85 32.53 19.88 -14.63
CA ASN A 85 33.52 20.09 -13.56
C ASN A 85 34.64 21.09 -13.94
N GLU A 86 34.42 21.88 -15.01
CA GLU A 86 35.35 22.93 -15.47
C GLU A 86 34.59 24.10 -16.08
N GLY A 87 35.23 25.26 -16.12
CA GLY A 87 34.69 26.45 -16.75
C GLY A 87 35.77 27.54 -16.84
N SER A 88 35.51 28.58 -17.67
CA SER A 88 36.41 29.72 -17.89
C SER A 88 35.91 31.05 -17.31
N ALA A 89 34.72 31.03 -16.67
CA ALA A 89 34.06 32.18 -16.06
C ALA A 89 33.00 31.67 -15.06
N ASP A 90 32.01 32.51 -14.77
CA ASP A 90 30.84 32.08 -14.02
C ASP A 90 30.25 30.79 -14.60
N GLY A 91 29.90 29.85 -13.74
CA GLY A 91 29.40 28.54 -14.17
C GLY A 91 28.65 27.78 -13.11
N ILE A 92 28.28 26.59 -13.43
CA ILE A 92 27.60 25.67 -12.50
C ILE A 92 28.26 24.31 -12.60
N PHE A 93 28.86 23.84 -11.53
CA PHE A 93 29.23 22.44 -11.49
C PHE A 93 28.07 21.59 -11.00
N ARG A 94 28.00 20.37 -11.46
CA ARG A 94 26.96 19.43 -11.14
C ARG A 94 27.55 18.09 -10.77
N PHE A 95 26.86 17.38 -9.90
CA PHE A 95 27.26 16.03 -9.54
C PHE A 95 26.03 15.21 -9.16
N TRP A 96 26.19 13.90 -9.19
CA TRP A 96 25.29 12.95 -8.57
C TRP A 96 26.09 12.00 -7.70
N VAL A 97 25.41 11.30 -6.78
CA VAL A 97 26.01 10.44 -5.78
C VAL A 97 25.24 9.12 -5.79
N ASP A 98 25.93 8.02 -5.98
CA ASP A 98 25.31 6.70 -5.96
C ASP A 98 24.81 6.35 -4.56
N LYS A 99 23.86 5.41 -4.48
CA LYS A 99 23.38 4.90 -3.20
C LYS A 99 24.56 4.36 -2.37
N ASN A 100 24.61 4.74 -1.09
CA ASN A 100 25.46 4.09 -0.11
C ASN A 100 24.73 2.84 0.38
N THR A 101 25.25 1.66 0.14
CA THR A 101 24.73 0.38 0.62
C THR A 101 25.40 -0.10 1.88
N GLU A 102 26.43 0.61 2.35
CA GLU A 102 27.16 0.30 3.56
C GLU A 102 26.48 0.93 4.78
N PHE A 103 26.61 0.29 5.91
CA PHE A 103 26.08 0.78 7.20
C PHE A 103 27.04 1.75 7.91
N THR A 104 27.99 2.28 7.16
CA THR A 104 28.87 3.36 7.58
C THR A 104 28.72 4.56 6.66
N SER A 105 28.77 5.76 7.22
CA SER A 105 28.83 6.98 6.43
C SER A 105 30.14 7.05 5.66
N ARG A 106 30.12 7.75 4.55
CA ARG A 106 31.30 8.02 3.72
C ARG A 106 31.37 9.47 3.30
N SER A 107 32.58 9.96 3.05
CA SER A 107 32.76 11.33 2.62
C SER A 107 33.74 11.41 1.45
N ALA A 108 33.52 12.39 0.57
CA ALA A 108 34.42 12.74 -0.51
C ALA A 108 34.74 14.23 -0.43
N ARG A 109 35.99 14.56 -0.77
CA ARG A 109 36.44 15.94 -0.83
C ARG A 109 36.78 16.31 -2.26
N LEU A 110 36.32 17.48 -2.68
CA LEU A 110 36.60 18.04 -3.99
C LEU A 110 37.43 19.30 -3.83
N PHE A 111 38.46 19.42 -4.67
CA PHE A 111 39.28 20.62 -4.72
C PHE A 111 39.00 21.41 -5.99
N PHE A 112 39.05 22.71 -5.84
CA PHE A 112 39.00 23.63 -6.96
C PHE A 112 40.44 24.04 -7.34
N THR A 113 40.71 24.08 -8.61
CA THR A 113 41.89 24.73 -9.18
C THR A 113 41.41 25.93 -9.98
N VAL A 114 41.90 27.10 -9.68
CA VAL A 114 41.53 28.38 -10.32
C VAL A 114 42.79 29.05 -10.86
N ASP A 115 42.81 29.36 -12.12
CA ASP A 115 44.00 29.90 -12.83
C ASP A 115 45.25 29.06 -12.52
N GLY A 116 45.12 27.74 -12.54
CA GLY A 116 46.18 26.78 -12.24
C GLY A 116 46.56 26.65 -10.77
N GLN A 117 45.93 27.40 -9.86
CA GLN A 117 46.24 27.38 -8.42
C GLN A 117 45.15 26.59 -7.64
N LYS A 118 45.60 25.59 -6.87
CA LYS A 118 44.72 24.82 -5.99
C LYS A 118 44.20 25.74 -4.87
N GLN A 119 42.89 25.69 -4.62
CA GLN A 119 42.24 26.44 -3.53
C GLN A 119 42.34 25.67 -2.22
N ASP A 120 42.49 26.41 -1.12
CA ASP A 120 42.70 25.81 0.20
C ASP A 120 41.42 25.17 0.80
N VAL A 121 40.24 25.66 0.39
CA VAL A 121 38.96 25.18 0.92
C VAL A 121 38.35 24.15 0.00
N PRO A 122 38.23 22.89 0.42
CA PRO A 122 37.56 21.87 -0.36
C PRO A 122 36.04 22.00 -0.25
N TYR A 123 35.35 21.41 -1.21
CA TYR A 123 33.91 21.12 -1.10
C TYR A 123 33.74 19.67 -0.64
N THR A 124 33.04 19.46 0.46
CA THR A 124 32.89 18.13 1.05
C THR A 124 31.50 17.56 0.79
N ILE A 125 31.43 16.32 0.39
CA ILE A 125 30.19 15.55 0.23
C ILE A 125 30.18 14.51 1.36
N GLU A 126 29.26 14.66 2.32
CA GLU A 126 29.05 13.71 3.40
C GLU A 126 27.83 12.86 3.10
N GLN A 127 28.02 11.57 2.88
CA GLN A 127 26.89 10.66 2.63
C GLN A 127 26.60 9.80 3.85
N ALA A 128 25.33 9.81 4.25
CA ALA A 128 24.84 8.99 5.36
C ALA A 128 25.02 7.49 5.10
N ALA A 129 25.18 6.74 6.17
CA ALA A 129 25.09 5.28 6.17
C ALA A 129 23.69 4.81 5.73
N ASP A 130 23.58 3.64 5.10
CA ASP A 130 22.32 2.94 4.97
C ASP A 130 21.83 2.45 6.36
N VAL A 131 20.54 2.20 6.48
CA VAL A 131 19.95 1.72 7.73
C VAL A 131 19.63 0.24 7.58
N PRO A 132 20.11 -0.61 8.50
CA PRO A 132 19.74 -2.01 8.51
C PRO A 132 18.21 -2.17 8.60
N THR A 133 17.60 -2.88 7.67
CA THR A 133 16.15 -3.03 7.61
C THR A 133 15.74 -4.46 7.27
N ILE A 134 14.63 -4.88 7.88
CA ILE A 134 13.83 -6.04 7.49
C ILE A 134 12.38 -5.58 7.57
N ALA A 135 11.59 -5.83 6.52
CA ALA A 135 10.17 -5.50 6.50
C ALA A 135 9.39 -6.62 5.82
N ILE A 136 8.44 -7.19 6.53
CA ILE A 136 7.44 -8.11 5.98
C ILE A 136 6.35 -7.27 5.33
N ALA A 137 6.01 -7.59 4.08
CA ALA A 137 4.91 -6.92 3.39
C ALA A 137 3.59 -7.14 4.16
N ASN A 138 2.75 -6.13 4.22
CA ASN A 138 1.45 -6.16 4.91
C ASN A 138 1.51 -6.64 6.38
N ALA A 139 2.62 -6.42 7.07
CA ALA A 139 2.86 -6.93 8.42
C ALA A 139 1.78 -6.50 9.42
N GLU A 140 1.22 -5.31 9.29
CA GLU A 140 0.20 -4.75 10.19
C GLU A 140 -1.17 -5.44 10.03
N ASN A 141 -1.53 -5.85 8.81
CA ASN A 141 -2.82 -6.50 8.51
C ASN A 141 -2.80 -8.01 8.73
N GLY A 142 -1.61 -8.60 8.76
CA GLY A 142 -1.42 -10.04 8.85
C GLY A 142 -1.83 -10.79 7.58
N TYR A 143 -1.69 -12.11 7.63
CA TYR A 143 -2.05 -13.02 6.55
C TYR A 143 -3.21 -13.91 6.98
N LYS A 144 -4.28 -13.92 6.19
CA LYS A 144 -5.46 -14.73 6.46
C LYS A 144 -5.51 -15.89 5.48
N VAL A 145 -5.58 -17.09 6.00
CA VAL A 145 -5.57 -18.33 5.24
C VAL A 145 -6.84 -19.13 5.54
N LEU A 146 -7.42 -19.74 4.52
CA LEU A 146 -8.60 -20.57 4.67
C LEU A 146 -8.29 -21.85 5.45
N ALA A 147 -9.33 -22.48 5.99
CA ALA A 147 -9.22 -23.74 6.72
C ALA A 147 -8.55 -24.87 5.89
N THR A 148 -8.70 -24.86 4.57
CA THR A 148 -8.05 -25.85 3.69
C THR A 148 -6.54 -25.86 3.79
N GLY A 149 -5.94 -24.78 4.26
CA GLY A 149 -4.49 -24.62 4.27
C GLY A 149 -3.91 -24.47 2.87
N GLY A 150 -2.69 -24.94 2.68
CA GLY A 150 -1.96 -24.85 1.43
C GLY A 150 -0.69 -24.03 1.55
N GLN A 151 -0.11 -23.66 0.42
CA GLN A 151 1.10 -22.85 0.40
C GLN A 151 0.78 -21.36 0.33
N ILE A 152 1.54 -20.56 1.08
CA ILE A 152 1.50 -19.11 1.01
C ILE A 152 2.92 -18.56 0.84
N LYS A 153 3.01 -17.41 0.16
CA LYS A 153 4.24 -16.63 0.02
C LYS A 153 4.11 -15.36 0.85
N VAL A 154 5.09 -15.10 1.70
CA VAL A 154 5.19 -13.88 2.51
C VAL A 154 6.38 -13.07 2.02
N PRO A 155 6.18 -11.98 1.28
CA PRO A 155 7.28 -11.15 0.79
C PRO A 155 7.99 -10.43 1.93
N VAL A 156 9.33 -10.34 1.82
CA VAL A 156 10.21 -9.69 2.80
C VAL A 156 11.20 -8.80 2.05
N SER A 157 11.26 -7.53 2.38
CA SER A 157 12.30 -6.63 1.92
C SER A 157 13.36 -6.48 3.00
N HIS A 158 14.63 -6.54 2.61
CA HIS A 158 15.75 -6.44 3.56
C HIS A 158 17.03 -5.96 2.87
N ASN A 159 17.98 -5.50 3.64
CA ASN A 159 19.34 -5.18 3.19
C ASN A 159 20.43 -5.77 4.11
N ILE A 160 20.06 -6.69 5.00
CA ILE A 160 20.93 -7.45 5.90
C ILE A 160 20.63 -8.93 5.81
N GLU A 161 21.54 -9.77 6.30
CA GLU A 161 21.24 -11.21 6.48
C GLU A 161 20.18 -11.41 7.55
N TRP A 162 19.28 -12.35 7.33
CA TRP A 162 18.15 -12.59 8.20
C TRP A 162 17.79 -14.07 8.30
N THR A 163 17.10 -14.40 9.40
CA THR A 163 16.49 -15.70 9.66
C THR A 163 15.03 -15.51 9.99
N THR A 164 14.26 -16.61 9.98
CA THR A 164 12.84 -16.58 10.29
C THR A 164 12.45 -17.64 11.31
N GLN A 165 11.40 -17.37 12.07
CA GLN A 165 10.81 -18.28 13.03
C GLN A 165 9.29 -18.14 13.09
N LEU A 166 8.62 -19.23 13.45
CA LEU A 166 7.19 -19.26 13.72
C LEU A 166 6.98 -19.55 15.21
N LYS A 167 6.13 -18.78 15.87
CA LYS A 167 5.77 -18.98 17.28
C LYS A 167 4.31 -18.72 17.52
N ASP A 168 3.67 -19.63 18.24
CA ASP A 168 2.31 -19.48 18.74
C ASP A 168 2.26 -18.60 20.00
N GLU A 169 1.08 -18.45 20.58
CA GLU A 169 0.85 -17.68 21.80
C GLU A 169 1.61 -18.24 23.02
N MET A 170 1.95 -19.52 23.01
CA MET A 170 2.77 -20.17 24.04
C MET A 170 4.27 -20.10 23.74
N ASN A 171 4.65 -19.32 22.72
CA ASN A 171 6.04 -19.17 22.28
C ASN A 171 6.68 -20.46 21.75
N GLN A 172 5.87 -21.40 21.26
CA GLN A 172 6.28 -22.67 20.69
C GLN A 172 6.11 -22.69 19.18
N GLN A 173 6.87 -23.53 18.49
CA GLN A 173 6.66 -23.75 17.06
C GLN A 173 5.44 -24.65 16.87
N PRO A 174 4.37 -24.19 16.22
CA PRO A 174 3.21 -25.03 15.95
C PRO A 174 3.52 -26.10 14.88
N ASN A 175 2.85 -27.23 14.97
CA ASN A 175 3.04 -28.35 14.06
C ASN A 175 2.20 -28.27 12.76
N TRP A 176 1.23 -27.37 12.70
CA TRP A 176 0.29 -27.23 11.58
C TRP A 176 0.76 -26.27 10.47
N ILE A 177 1.88 -25.60 10.68
CA ILE A 177 2.50 -24.69 9.73
C ILE A 177 4.02 -24.91 9.75
N LYS A 178 4.63 -24.93 8.60
CA LYS A 178 6.08 -25.07 8.46
C LYS A 178 6.65 -24.06 7.47
N ILE A 179 7.90 -23.72 7.69
CA ILE A 179 8.70 -22.97 6.74
C ILE A 179 9.24 -23.96 5.72
N ASP A 180 8.84 -23.83 4.45
CA ASP A 180 9.36 -24.66 3.36
C ASP A 180 10.72 -24.15 2.90
N SER A 181 10.83 -22.83 2.75
CA SER A 181 12.09 -22.18 2.37
C SER A 181 12.07 -20.70 2.68
N CYS A 182 13.26 -20.12 2.88
CA CYS A 182 13.50 -18.69 2.88
C CYS A 182 14.22 -18.37 1.57
N GLY A 183 13.51 -17.68 0.65
CA GLY A 183 14.11 -17.12 -0.55
C GLY A 183 14.86 -15.83 -0.25
N THR A 184 15.39 -15.19 -1.29
CA THR A 184 16.05 -13.89 -1.15
C THR A 184 15.09 -12.78 -0.69
N ASP A 185 13.83 -12.84 -1.06
CA ASP A 185 12.82 -11.79 -0.86
C ASP A 185 11.50 -12.30 -0.28
N SER A 186 11.43 -13.54 0.18
CA SER A 186 10.18 -14.16 0.61
C SER A 186 10.38 -15.36 1.51
N VAL A 187 9.42 -15.57 2.41
CA VAL A 187 9.24 -16.82 3.15
C VAL A 187 8.11 -17.61 2.49
N TYR A 188 8.37 -18.88 2.20
CA TYR A 188 7.37 -19.83 1.70
C TYR A 188 6.95 -20.75 2.83
N LEU A 189 5.65 -20.81 3.05
CA LEU A 189 5.05 -21.55 4.15
C LEU A 189 4.01 -22.54 3.63
N THR A 190 3.94 -23.72 4.23
CA THR A 190 2.84 -24.64 4.02
C THR A 190 2.05 -24.79 5.31
N LEU A 191 0.74 -24.66 5.21
CA LEU A 191 -0.21 -24.85 6.30
C LEU A 191 -1.01 -26.13 6.05
N ASP A 192 -1.14 -26.94 7.09
CA ASP A 192 -2.04 -28.10 7.08
C ASP A 192 -3.50 -27.64 7.13
N LYS A 193 -4.41 -28.50 6.67
CA LYS A 193 -5.84 -28.28 6.81
C LYS A 193 -6.20 -28.04 8.29
N ASN A 194 -6.98 -27.01 8.55
CA ASN A 194 -7.60 -26.78 9.86
C ASN A 194 -8.95 -27.50 9.92
N ASN A 195 -9.16 -28.36 10.88
CA ASN A 195 -10.43 -29.03 11.13
C ASN A 195 -11.12 -28.54 12.41
N ASP A 196 -10.48 -27.60 13.12
CA ASP A 196 -10.88 -27.09 14.41
C ASP A 196 -11.16 -25.57 14.35
N ASP A 197 -11.07 -24.91 15.48
CA ASP A 197 -11.25 -23.48 15.61
C ASP A 197 -10.15 -22.68 14.90
N THR A 198 -10.41 -21.39 14.69
CA THR A 198 -9.42 -20.43 14.15
C THR A 198 -8.14 -20.48 14.96
N ARG A 199 -7.02 -20.55 14.27
CA ARG A 199 -5.68 -20.62 14.89
C ARG A 199 -4.73 -19.60 14.27
N SER A 200 -3.79 -19.13 15.08
CA SER A 200 -2.86 -18.08 14.66
C SER A 200 -1.42 -18.41 15.06
N VAL A 201 -0.49 -17.86 14.34
CA VAL A 201 0.94 -17.93 14.60
C VAL A 201 1.61 -16.61 14.24
N THR A 202 2.64 -16.25 14.96
CA THR A 202 3.49 -15.12 14.61
C THR A 202 4.68 -15.59 13.80
N LEU A 203 4.81 -15.04 12.59
CA LEU A 203 6.01 -15.13 11.78
C LEU A 203 6.91 -13.95 12.12
N THR A 204 8.16 -14.21 12.49
CA THR A 204 9.15 -13.18 12.78
C THR A 204 10.38 -13.38 11.90
N CYS A 205 10.82 -12.34 11.22
CA CYS A 205 12.09 -12.27 10.53
C CYS A 205 13.06 -11.45 11.38
N ASN A 206 14.23 -12.00 11.71
CA ASN A 206 15.23 -11.38 12.57
C ASN A 206 16.55 -11.25 11.81
N GLY A 207 17.23 -10.14 12.01
CA GLY A 207 18.62 -9.98 11.55
C GLY A 207 19.56 -10.96 12.23
N VAL A 208 20.71 -11.20 11.60
CA VAL A 208 21.76 -12.11 12.09
C VAL A 208 22.92 -11.32 12.69
N GLY A 209 23.57 -11.88 13.69
CA GLY A 209 24.78 -11.29 14.31
C GLY A 209 24.49 -9.94 15.00
N GLU A 210 25.23 -8.91 14.62
CA GLU A 210 25.10 -7.56 15.16
C GLU A 210 23.73 -6.90 14.88
N TYR A 211 23.01 -7.39 13.86
CA TYR A 211 21.68 -6.91 13.47
C TYR A 211 20.52 -7.68 14.12
N ALA A 212 20.78 -8.50 15.14
CA ALA A 212 19.73 -9.32 15.79
C ALA A 212 18.58 -8.51 16.40
N SER A 213 18.76 -7.23 16.65
CA SER A 213 17.72 -6.30 17.11
C SER A 213 16.82 -5.76 16.00
N VAL A 214 17.23 -5.90 14.73
CA VAL A 214 16.42 -5.51 13.56
C VAL A 214 15.47 -6.64 13.24
N MET A 215 14.18 -6.41 13.37
CA MET A 215 13.18 -7.45 13.21
C MET A 215 11.88 -6.91 12.63
N SER A 216 11.14 -7.79 11.97
CA SER A 216 9.77 -7.56 11.51
C SER A 216 8.93 -8.79 11.83
N SER A 217 7.67 -8.58 12.24
CA SER A 217 6.76 -9.67 12.59
C SER A 217 5.39 -9.44 11.98
N THR A 218 4.71 -10.53 11.66
CA THR A 218 3.32 -10.52 11.22
C THR A 218 2.57 -11.71 11.78
N ILE A 219 1.24 -11.61 11.86
CA ILE A 219 0.38 -12.71 12.31
C ILE A 219 -0.18 -13.43 11.07
N ILE A 220 -0.08 -14.75 11.08
CA ILE A 220 -0.74 -15.62 10.11
C ILE A 220 -1.92 -16.27 10.84
N THR A 221 -3.13 -16.01 10.37
CA THR A 221 -4.36 -16.55 10.94
C THR A 221 -5.00 -17.51 9.95
N GLN A 222 -5.21 -18.75 10.37
CA GLN A 222 -5.96 -19.72 9.59
C GLN A 222 -7.37 -19.84 10.14
N ALA A 223 -8.36 -19.73 9.24
CA ALA A 223 -9.78 -19.82 9.57
C ALA A 223 -10.16 -21.17 10.17
N ASP A 224 -11.29 -21.21 10.87
CA ASP A 224 -11.93 -22.45 11.34
C ASP A 224 -12.44 -23.32 10.18
N ALA A 225 -12.71 -24.58 10.47
CA ALA A 225 -13.33 -25.51 9.53
C ALA A 225 -14.73 -25.02 9.16
N GLY A 226 -15.08 -25.11 7.88
CA GLY A 226 -16.40 -24.72 7.38
C GLY A 226 -16.52 -23.27 6.89
N ILE A 227 -15.47 -22.48 6.93
CA ILE A 227 -15.46 -21.18 6.26
C ILE A 227 -15.04 -21.36 4.80
N TYR A 228 -15.93 -20.99 3.88
CA TYR A 228 -15.70 -21.11 2.44
C TYR A 228 -15.29 -19.81 1.78
N LEU A 229 -15.66 -18.67 2.37
CA LEU A 229 -15.21 -17.34 2.00
C LEU A 229 -15.12 -16.47 3.26
N ASN A 230 -14.06 -15.68 3.40
CA ASN A 230 -13.91 -14.67 4.44
C ASN A 230 -13.18 -13.48 3.83
N GLU A 231 -13.96 -12.55 3.30
CA GLU A 231 -13.45 -11.40 2.55
C GLU A 231 -13.72 -10.10 3.33
N ARG A 232 -12.67 -9.33 3.52
CA ARG A 232 -12.70 -8.04 4.23
C ARG A 232 -12.11 -6.91 3.40
N PHE A 233 -11.70 -7.22 2.18
CA PHE A 233 -11.06 -6.27 1.26
C PHE A 233 -9.86 -5.50 1.84
N ASP A 234 -9.23 -6.00 2.92
CA ASP A 234 -8.06 -5.36 3.55
C ASP A 234 -6.87 -5.19 2.58
N TRP A 235 -6.87 -5.95 1.48
CA TRP A 235 -5.89 -5.86 0.40
C TRP A 235 -6.11 -4.66 -0.52
N MET A 236 -7.31 -4.09 -0.54
CA MET A 236 -7.63 -2.90 -1.32
C MET A 236 -7.12 -1.66 -0.56
N GLN A 237 -6.01 -1.10 -1.04
CA GLN A 237 -5.32 0.01 -0.38
C GLN A 237 -5.61 1.37 -1.03
N GLU A 238 -6.34 1.36 -2.14
CA GLU A 238 -6.69 2.58 -2.86
C GLU A 238 -7.90 3.27 -2.24
N GLY A 239 -7.96 4.59 -2.40
CA GLY A 239 -9.07 5.38 -1.90
C GLY A 239 -8.79 6.04 -0.55
N LYS A 240 -9.85 6.33 0.20
CA LYS A 240 -9.82 6.96 1.52
C LYS A 240 -10.83 6.31 2.44
N GLU A 241 -10.57 6.36 3.74
CA GLU A 241 -11.54 6.01 4.78
C GLU A 241 -12.76 6.96 4.80
N ASP A 242 -12.73 8.05 4.05
CA ASP A 242 -13.82 9.01 3.95
C ASP A 242 -14.95 8.46 3.08
N TYR A 243 -15.94 7.89 3.70
CA TYR A 243 -17.13 7.31 3.06
C TYR A 243 -18.03 8.32 2.34
N TYR A 244 -17.79 9.62 2.51
CA TYR A 244 -18.51 10.69 1.81
C TYR A 244 -17.91 10.98 0.45
N TYR A 245 -16.59 10.82 0.34
CA TYR A 245 -15.80 11.18 -0.83
C TYR A 245 -14.81 10.10 -1.16
N ASN A 246 -15.25 8.98 -1.67
CA ASN A 246 -14.38 7.92 -2.15
C ASN A 246 -13.57 8.43 -3.35
N TYR A 247 -12.61 9.29 -3.12
CA TYR A 247 -11.78 9.80 -4.18
C TYR A 247 -10.31 9.82 -3.72
N PRO A 248 -9.41 9.28 -4.54
CA PRO A 248 -9.68 8.54 -5.77
C PRO A 248 -10.15 7.10 -5.49
N GLU A 249 -11.31 6.72 -6.04
CA GLU A 249 -11.75 5.33 -6.09
C GLU A 249 -11.10 4.66 -7.29
N GLN A 250 -10.74 3.40 -7.16
CA GLN A 250 -10.14 2.64 -8.24
C GLN A 250 -11.16 1.71 -8.88
N GLY A 251 -11.52 1.96 -10.13
CA GLY A 251 -12.38 1.07 -10.90
C GLY A 251 -11.69 -0.27 -11.20
N ILE A 252 -12.47 -1.34 -11.26
CA ILE A 252 -11.95 -2.69 -11.54
C ILE A 252 -11.16 -2.78 -12.85
N ASP A 253 -11.42 -1.92 -13.80
CA ASP A 253 -10.73 -1.82 -15.09
C ASP A 253 -9.27 -1.39 -15.01
N VAL A 254 -8.84 -0.88 -13.84
CA VAL A 254 -7.47 -0.47 -13.57
C VAL A 254 -6.86 -1.18 -12.35
N TRP A 255 -7.54 -2.19 -11.82
CA TRP A 255 -6.98 -3.00 -10.74
C TRP A 255 -5.72 -3.73 -11.20
N THR A 256 -4.77 -3.88 -10.30
CA THR A 256 -3.53 -4.61 -10.51
C THR A 256 -3.79 -6.12 -10.65
N GLU A 257 -2.79 -6.85 -11.17
CA GLU A 257 -2.86 -8.32 -11.23
C GLU A 257 -3.01 -8.94 -9.82
N GLU A 258 -2.42 -8.33 -8.81
CA GLU A 258 -2.56 -8.76 -7.41
C GLU A 258 -4.00 -8.59 -6.93
N GLU A 259 -4.60 -7.42 -7.12
CA GLU A 259 -5.99 -7.14 -6.76
C GLU A 259 -6.97 -8.06 -7.50
N LEU A 260 -6.78 -8.27 -8.80
CA LEU A 260 -7.58 -9.18 -9.61
C LEU A 260 -7.41 -10.66 -9.18
N SER A 261 -6.26 -11.03 -8.61
CA SER A 261 -5.98 -12.40 -8.14
C SER A 261 -6.88 -12.83 -6.98
N HIS A 262 -7.52 -11.89 -6.26
CA HIS A 262 -8.54 -12.17 -5.25
C HIS A 262 -9.85 -12.71 -5.85
N GLY A 263 -9.99 -12.67 -7.18
CA GLY A 263 -11.06 -13.33 -7.92
C GLY A 263 -12.40 -12.59 -7.93
N TRP A 264 -12.46 -11.38 -7.38
CA TRP A 264 -13.63 -10.52 -7.51
C TRP A 264 -13.72 -9.95 -8.91
N THR A 265 -14.94 -9.95 -9.46
CA THR A 265 -15.22 -9.48 -10.80
C THR A 265 -16.61 -8.87 -10.90
N THR A 266 -17.06 -8.58 -12.09
CA THR A 266 -18.40 -8.06 -12.40
C THR A 266 -18.99 -8.85 -13.58
N LEU A 267 -20.30 -8.90 -13.70
CA LEU A 267 -20.96 -9.51 -14.88
C LEU A 267 -20.71 -8.73 -16.19
N GLY A 268 -20.10 -7.56 -16.11
CA GLY A 268 -19.69 -6.79 -17.29
C GLY A 268 -20.85 -6.25 -18.12
N ILE A 269 -21.99 -5.95 -17.51
CA ILE A 269 -23.25 -5.62 -18.19
C ILE A 269 -23.19 -4.31 -18.99
N SER A 270 -22.22 -3.53 -18.86
CA SER A 270 -21.77 -2.35 -19.62
C SER A 270 -21.05 -1.40 -18.69
N ASN A 271 -19.84 -1.04 -18.97
CA ASN A 271 -18.95 -0.27 -18.13
C ASN A 271 -18.95 -0.79 -16.68
N PRO A 272 -17.94 -1.50 -16.24
CA PRO A 272 -17.85 -1.97 -14.89
C PRO A 272 -18.05 -0.80 -13.92
N CYS A 273 -19.05 -0.92 -13.04
CA CYS A 273 -19.34 0.06 -12.00
C CYS A 273 -19.04 -0.52 -10.63
N LEU A 274 -17.93 -1.25 -10.55
CA LEU A 274 -17.31 -1.78 -9.35
C LEU A 274 -16.01 -1.02 -9.08
N TYR A 275 -15.88 -0.51 -7.88
CA TYR A 275 -14.75 0.29 -7.47
C TYR A 275 -14.18 -0.23 -6.15
N GLY A 276 -12.86 -0.25 -6.03
CA GLY A 276 -12.17 -0.46 -4.77
C GLY A 276 -12.08 0.83 -3.97
N GLY A 277 -12.32 0.72 -2.69
CA GLY A 277 -12.03 1.75 -1.69
C GLY A 277 -11.04 1.19 -0.66
N LEU A 278 -10.65 1.99 0.34
CA LEU A 278 -9.75 1.54 1.39
C LEU A 278 -10.45 0.52 2.29
N GLY A 279 -10.23 -0.78 2.02
CA GLY A 279 -10.82 -1.90 2.74
C GLY A 279 -12.30 -2.18 2.45
N TYR A 280 -12.85 -1.75 1.30
CA TYR A 280 -14.23 -2.06 0.91
C TYR A 280 -14.43 -1.95 -0.60
N LEU A 281 -15.54 -2.48 -1.10
CA LEU A 281 -16.00 -2.26 -2.47
C LEU A 281 -17.13 -1.23 -2.54
N LYS A 282 -17.14 -0.41 -3.59
CA LYS A 282 -18.29 0.42 -3.92
C LYS A 282 -18.97 -0.08 -5.20
N LEU A 283 -20.27 -0.26 -5.11
CA LEU A 283 -21.14 -0.64 -6.22
C LEU A 283 -21.82 0.61 -6.79
N GLY A 284 -21.64 0.83 -8.09
CA GLY A 284 -22.36 1.85 -8.84
C GLY A 284 -21.70 3.23 -8.89
N LYS A 285 -22.21 4.04 -9.81
CA LYS A 285 -21.93 5.46 -9.97
C LYS A 285 -23.23 6.23 -10.17
N THR A 286 -23.16 7.53 -10.33
CA THR A 286 -24.35 8.36 -10.56
C THR A 286 -25.16 7.80 -11.74
N ASN A 287 -26.44 7.46 -11.49
CA ASN A 287 -27.41 6.92 -12.44
C ASN A 287 -27.11 5.51 -12.98
N VAL A 288 -26.06 4.84 -12.50
CA VAL A 288 -25.75 3.47 -12.88
C VAL A 288 -25.49 2.66 -11.63
N ALA A 289 -26.27 1.60 -11.40
CA ALA A 289 -25.99 0.62 -10.36
C ALA A 289 -24.76 -0.22 -10.74
N GLY A 290 -24.11 -0.80 -9.75
CA GLY A 290 -22.95 -1.68 -9.95
C GLY A 290 -23.23 -3.07 -9.42
N ASP A 291 -22.39 -4.00 -9.84
CA ASP A 291 -22.40 -5.37 -9.35
C ASP A 291 -21.01 -5.84 -8.96
N ALA A 292 -20.97 -6.77 -8.02
CA ALA A 292 -19.77 -7.50 -7.62
C ALA A 292 -20.07 -8.99 -7.60
N LEU A 293 -19.31 -9.74 -8.36
CA LEU A 293 -19.35 -11.20 -8.41
C LEU A 293 -18.17 -11.75 -7.61
N SER A 294 -18.47 -12.57 -6.61
CA SER A 294 -17.43 -13.17 -5.75
C SER A 294 -16.59 -14.20 -6.49
N PRO A 295 -15.42 -14.54 -5.97
CA PRO A 295 -14.77 -15.80 -6.34
C PRO A 295 -15.71 -16.98 -6.08
N LYS A 296 -15.44 -18.11 -6.75
CA LYS A 296 -16.16 -19.37 -6.51
C LYS A 296 -15.87 -19.90 -5.12
N LEU A 297 -16.87 -20.53 -4.49
CA LEU A 297 -16.71 -21.19 -3.20
C LEU A 297 -15.93 -22.53 -3.34
N SER A 298 -14.76 -22.46 -3.98
CA SER A 298 -13.98 -23.60 -4.49
C SER A 298 -13.63 -24.66 -3.42
N ASN A 299 -13.71 -24.28 -2.15
CA ASN A 299 -13.41 -25.15 -1.01
C ASN A 299 -14.59 -26.06 -0.58
N ILE A 300 -15.77 -25.90 -1.16
CA ILE A 300 -16.90 -26.79 -0.90
C ILE A 300 -16.66 -28.14 -1.58
N VAL A 301 -16.67 -29.20 -0.80
CA VAL A 301 -16.61 -30.58 -1.29
C VAL A 301 -18.03 -31.13 -1.42
N GLY A 302 -18.44 -31.44 -2.65
CA GLY A 302 -19.82 -31.87 -2.92
C GLY A 302 -20.81 -30.72 -2.82
N THR A 303 -21.77 -30.83 -1.91
CA THR A 303 -22.76 -29.79 -1.59
C THR A 303 -22.72 -29.43 -0.12
N SER A 304 -22.99 -28.17 0.19
CA SER A 304 -23.10 -27.67 1.57
C SER A 304 -24.22 -26.66 1.68
N ASP A 305 -24.96 -26.70 2.75
CA ASP A 305 -25.82 -25.61 3.14
C ASP A 305 -24.94 -24.58 3.87
N VAL A 306 -25.10 -23.31 3.54
CA VAL A 306 -24.22 -22.23 4.05
C VAL A 306 -24.99 -21.04 4.54
N GLU A 307 -24.44 -20.37 5.54
CA GLU A 307 -24.84 -19.05 5.99
C GLU A 307 -23.90 -18.01 5.41
N VAL A 308 -24.46 -16.99 4.81
CA VAL A 308 -23.73 -15.84 4.27
C VAL A 308 -24.01 -14.64 5.16
N THR A 309 -22.97 -14.03 5.67
CA THR A 309 -23.03 -12.74 6.37
C THR A 309 -22.22 -11.72 5.60
N PHE A 310 -22.74 -10.51 5.46
CA PHE A 310 -22.01 -9.41 4.82
C PHE A 310 -22.38 -8.08 5.48
N LYS A 311 -21.53 -7.08 5.30
CA LYS A 311 -21.84 -5.70 5.66
C LYS A 311 -22.10 -4.86 4.43
N SER A 312 -23.08 -3.97 4.54
CA SER A 312 -23.34 -2.96 3.52
C SER A 312 -23.87 -1.68 4.15
N ILE A 313 -23.41 -0.57 3.61
CA ILE A 313 -23.87 0.78 3.96
C ILE A 313 -24.23 1.56 2.73
N GLY A 314 -25.12 2.52 2.86
CA GLY A 314 -25.55 3.39 1.76
C GLY A 314 -24.52 4.47 1.48
N TYR A 315 -24.62 5.07 0.31
CA TYR A 315 -23.75 6.16 -0.13
C TYR A 315 -24.39 7.53 0.18
N VAL A 316 -23.56 8.45 0.66
CA VAL A 316 -23.93 9.86 0.84
C VAL A 316 -23.10 10.72 -0.08
N SER A 317 -23.75 11.58 -0.87
CA SER A 317 -23.06 12.50 -1.76
C SER A 317 -22.36 13.62 -0.98
N LYS A 318 -21.42 14.33 -1.62
CA LYS A 318 -20.76 15.51 -1.06
C LYS A 318 -21.73 16.58 -0.52
N GLY A 319 -22.89 16.69 -1.12
CA GLY A 319 -23.94 17.61 -0.68
C GLY A 319 -24.87 17.05 0.41
N GLY A 320 -24.55 15.91 1.01
CA GLY A 320 -25.35 15.26 2.08
C GLY A 320 -26.57 14.47 1.59
N ALA A 321 -26.78 14.37 0.26
CA ALA A 321 -27.88 13.59 -0.26
C ALA A 321 -27.57 12.08 -0.20
N LYS A 322 -28.51 11.32 0.41
CA LYS A 322 -28.46 9.88 0.48
C LYS A 322 -28.96 9.27 -0.83
N ASP A 323 -28.26 8.25 -1.30
CA ASP A 323 -28.75 7.39 -2.39
C ASP A 323 -29.82 6.42 -1.85
N ASP A 324 -30.60 5.82 -2.74
CA ASP A 324 -31.51 4.74 -2.37
C ASP A 324 -30.71 3.51 -1.89
N GLY A 325 -31.04 2.98 -0.72
CA GLY A 325 -30.29 1.87 -0.12
C GLY A 325 -30.94 0.53 -0.39
N VAL A 326 -30.84 -0.02 -1.62
CA VAL A 326 -31.37 -1.37 -1.93
C VAL A 326 -30.28 -2.24 -2.53
N MET A 327 -29.95 -3.34 -1.83
CA MET A 327 -29.08 -4.40 -2.30
C MET A 327 -29.91 -5.59 -2.78
N ARG A 328 -29.54 -6.14 -3.92
CA ARG A 328 -30.00 -7.44 -4.39
C ARG A 328 -28.84 -8.42 -4.35
N VAL A 329 -29.09 -9.61 -3.80
CA VAL A 329 -28.10 -10.69 -3.82
C VAL A 329 -28.67 -11.88 -4.56
N MET A 330 -27.90 -12.38 -5.50
CA MET A 330 -28.22 -13.52 -6.35
C MET A 330 -27.09 -14.53 -6.30
N ILE A 331 -27.31 -15.70 -6.88
CA ILE A 331 -26.33 -16.77 -6.97
C ILE A 331 -26.01 -17.06 -8.44
N GLU A 332 -24.75 -17.07 -8.78
CA GLU A 332 -24.23 -17.72 -9.98
C GLU A 332 -23.83 -19.16 -9.63
N GLY A 333 -24.22 -20.11 -10.46
CA GLY A 333 -23.96 -21.53 -10.23
C GLY A 333 -25.02 -22.22 -9.34
N PRO A 334 -24.70 -23.39 -8.78
CA PRO A 334 -25.63 -24.17 -7.96
C PRO A 334 -25.91 -23.54 -6.60
N GLY A 335 -27.13 -23.75 -6.11
CA GLY A 335 -27.59 -23.29 -4.81
C GLY A 335 -28.90 -22.50 -4.89
N THR A 336 -29.61 -22.38 -3.77
CA THR A 336 -30.88 -21.66 -3.68
C THR A 336 -30.89 -20.83 -2.41
N ILE A 337 -31.22 -19.54 -2.51
CA ILE A 337 -31.36 -18.65 -1.35
C ILE A 337 -32.65 -19.00 -0.60
N GLU A 338 -32.57 -19.07 0.72
CA GLU A 338 -33.70 -19.39 1.60
C GLU A 338 -34.01 -18.24 2.57
N GLY A 339 -35.29 -18.13 2.94
CA GLY A 339 -35.72 -17.32 4.10
C GLY A 339 -35.66 -15.82 3.94
N GLN A 340 -35.63 -15.30 2.70
CA GLN A 340 -35.55 -13.87 2.40
C GLN A 340 -36.73 -13.44 1.51
N ASP A 341 -36.96 -12.12 1.45
CA ASP A 341 -37.85 -11.54 0.44
C ASP A 341 -37.24 -11.73 -0.95
N LEU A 342 -37.74 -12.72 -1.66
CA LEU A 342 -37.24 -13.12 -2.97
C LEU A 342 -38.00 -12.43 -4.10
N VAL A 343 -37.27 -11.98 -5.08
CA VAL A 343 -37.81 -11.33 -6.31
C VAL A 343 -37.19 -11.97 -7.54
N ASP A 344 -38.03 -12.33 -8.50
CA ASP A 344 -37.52 -12.79 -9.77
C ASP A 344 -36.93 -11.61 -10.56
N MET A 345 -35.70 -11.79 -11.06
CA MET A 345 -35.02 -10.81 -11.88
C MET A 345 -34.40 -11.46 -13.11
N THR A 346 -34.35 -10.72 -14.19
CA THR A 346 -33.66 -11.15 -15.40
C THR A 346 -32.46 -10.25 -15.68
N VAL A 347 -31.29 -10.86 -15.82
CA VAL A 347 -30.01 -10.19 -16.06
C VAL A 347 -29.34 -10.88 -17.23
N ASN A 348 -28.99 -10.15 -18.29
CA ASN A 348 -28.36 -10.72 -19.47
C ASN A 348 -29.08 -11.97 -19.97
N GLU A 349 -30.41 -11.91 -20.10
CA GLU A 349 -31.29 -13.02 -20.55
C GLU A 349 -31.34 -14.22 -19.55
N LYS A 350 -30.62 -14.19 -18.46
CA LYS A 350 -30.67 -15.20 -17.41
C LYS A 350 -31.60 -14.78 -16.28
N SER A 351 -32.45 -15.68 -15.84
CA SER A 351 -33.35 -15.46 -14.71
C SER A 351 -32.67 -15.82 -13.41
N TYR A 352 -32.87 -14.98 -12.41
CA TYR A 352 -32.37 -15.14 -11.06
C TYR A 352 -33.47 -14.97 -10.02
N CYS A 353 -33.39 -15.70 -8.94
CA CYS A 353 -34.12 -15.43 -7.72
C CYS A 353 -33.23 -14.59 -6.80
N ALA A 354 -33.59 -13.33 -6.59
CA ALA A 354 -32.77 -12.36 -5.87
C ALA A 354 -33.32 -12.11 -4.46
N ALA A 355 -32.49 -12.21 -3.45
CA ALA A 355 -32.80 -11.71 -2.11
C ALA A 355 -32.69 -10.18 -2.07
N THR A 356 -33.57 -9.53 -1.33
CA THR A 356 -33.61 -8.07 -1.19
C THR A 356 -33.21 -7.66 0.22
N PHE A 357 -32.33 -6.66 0.29
CA PHE A 357 -31.90 -6.05 1.54
C PHE A 357 -32.04 -4.54 1.48
N ASP A 358 -32.73 -3.96 2.46
CA ASP A 358 -32.86 -2.52 2.62
C ASP A 358 -31.68 -2.00 3.44
N ILE A 359 -30.81 -1.21 2.82
CA ILE A 359 -29.63 -0.62 3.44
C ILE A 359 -30.03 0.72 4.07
N THR A 360 -30.13 0.74 5.37
CA THR A 360 -30.62 1.91 6.13
C THR A 360 -29.53 2.68 6.85
N VAL A 361 -28.34 2.10 6.97
CA VAL A 361 -27.17 2.74 7.58
C VAL A 361 -26.41 3.55 6.53
N TYR A 362 -26.08 4.79 6.87
CA TYR A 362 -25.34 5.70 6.00
C TYR A 362 -24.17 6.33 6.77
N PRO A 363 -23.08 6.70 6.10
CA PRO A 363 -22.05 7.52 6.69
C PRO A 363 -22.61 8.79 7.31
N ASN A 364 -22.03 9.23 8.41
CA ASN A 364 -22.42 10.42 9.12
C ASN A 364 -21.19 11.13 9.67
N SER A 365 -21.15 12.46 9.58
CA SER A 365 -20.08 13.28 10.14
C SER A 365 -20.20 13.53 11.65
N SER A 366 -21.28 13.05 12.28
CA SER A 366 -21.50 13.24 13.70
C SER A 366 -20.62 12.32 14.53
N LYS A 367 -20.22 12.80 15.68
CA LYS A 367 -19.60 11.97 16.72
C LYS A 367 -20.69 11.25 17.53
N ASN A 368 -20.35 10.08 18.07
CA ASN A 368 -21.22 9.38 19.01
C ASN A 368 -21.30 10.14 20.37
N GLU A 369 -22.12 9.65 21.30
CA GLU A 369 -22.28 10.24 22.63
C GLU A 369 -20.98 10.34 23.45
N ASN A 370 -19.98 9.52 23.12
CA ASN A 370 -18.67 9.52 23.75
C ASN A 370 -17.65 10.45 23.05
N GLY A 371 -18.06 11.19 22.02
CA GLY A 371 -17.19 12.06 21.24
C GLY A 371 -16.28 11.34 20.25
N GLU A 372 -16.49 10.04 20.01
CA GLU A 372 -15.79 9.25 19.00
C GLU A 372 -16.42 9.44 17.63
N ASP A 373 -15.63 9.27 16.59
CA ASP A 373 -16.12 9.35 15.22
C ASP A 373 -17.11 8.22 14.93
N TYR A 374 -18.22 8.57 14.28
CA TYR A 374 -19.23 7.60 13.89
C TYR A 374 -18.66 6.62 12.85
N ASN A 375 -18.63 5.34 13.21
CA ASN A 375 -18.29 4.26 12.30
C ASN A 375 -19.56 3.57 11.79
N PRO A 376 -19.97 3.77 10.53
CA PRO A 376 -21.17 3.18 9.98
C PRO A 376 -21.12 1.65 9.90
N TRP A 377 -19.95 1.06 9.70
CA TRP A 377 -19.75 -0.39 9.61
C TRP A 377 -20.02 -1.12 10.94
N MET A 378 -19.93 -0.41 12.04
CA MET A 378 -20.18 -0.95 13.38
C MET A 378 -21.65 -0.84 13.84
N GLN A 379 -22.51 -0.27 12.98
CA GLN A 379 -23.92 -0.16 13.33
C GLN A 379 -24.64 -1.49 13.12
N PRO A 380 -25.57 -1.88 14.01
CA PRO A 380 -26.28 -3.17 13.89
C PRO A 380 -27.01 -3.36 12.55
N GLY A 381 -27.53 -2.30 11.97
CA GLY A 381 -28.22 -2.32 10.68
C GLY A 381 -27.30 -2.41 9.46
N ALA A 382 -25.98 -2.44 9.62
CA ALA A 382 -25.03 -2.59 8.54
C ALA A 382 -24.72 -4.07 8.21
N THR A 383 -25.10 -5.00 9.09
CA THR A 383 -24.82 -6.44 8.93
C THR A 383 -26.08 -7.17 8.49
N PHE A 384 -25.95 -7.99 7.46
CA PHE A 384 -27.01 -8.78 6.86
C PHE A 384 -26.60 -10.25 6.82
N THR A 385 -27.60 -11.13 6.96
CA THR A 385 -27.38 -12.57 6.96
C THR A 385 -28.47 -13.26 6.13
N PHE A 386 -28.10 -14.26 5.34
CA PHE A 386 -29.03 -15.13 4.65
C PHE A 386 -28.44 -16.52 4.48
N ARG A 387 -29.24 -17.49 4.00
CA ARG A 387 -28.82 -18.88 3.81
C ARG A 387 -28.92 -19.29 2.37
N ILE A 388 -28.02 -20.17 1.98
CA ILE A 388 -28.00 -20.84 0.68
C ILE A 388 -28.03 -22.33 0.94
N LYS A 389 -29.01 -23.01 0.36
CA LYS A 389 -29.11 -24.45 0.36
C LYS A 389 -28.44 -25.03 -0.86
N GLY A 390 -27.64 -26.10 -0.67
CA GLY A 390 -27.04 -26.84 -1.75
C GLY A 390 -25.98 -26.06 -2.53
N ALA A 391 -25.23 -25.17 -1.90
CA ALA A 391 -24.06 -24.52 -2.50
C ALA A 391 -22.99 -25.56 -2.84
N THR A 392 -22.20 -25.30 -3.89
CA THR A 392 -21.10 -26.16 -4.34
C THR A 392 -19.84 -25.34 -4.59
N LYS A 393 -18.75 -25.99 -4.96
CA LYS A 393 -17.52 -25.32 -5.38
C LYS A 393 -17.66 -24.33 -6.53
N ASP A 394 -18.73 -24.43 -7.32
CA ASP A 394 -19.01 -23.57 -8.46
C ASP A 394 -20.01 -22.44 -8.13
N THR A 395 -20.46 -22.35 -6.90
CA THR A 395 -21.34 -21.27 -6.41
C THR A 395 -20.57 -19.97 -6.25
N GLN A 396 -21.14 -18.87 -6.72
CA GLN A 396 -20.65 -17.50 -6.53
C GLN A 396 -21.80 -16.60 -6.06
N LEU A 397 -21.46 -15.60 -5.27
CA LEU A 397 -22.37 -14.57 -4.80
C LEU A 397 -22.34 -13.38 -5.74
N LEU A 398 -23.50 -12.91 -6.18
CA LEU A 398 -23.63 -11.73 -7.01
C LEU A 398 -24.36 -10.64 -6.22
N PHE A 399 -23.62 -9.64 -5.79
CA PHE A 399 -24.14 -8.46 -5.10
C PHE A 399 -24.44 -7.36 -6.09
N VAL A 400 -25.63 -6.78 -6.00
CA VAL A 400 -26.10 -5.80 -6.95
C VAL A 400 -26.74 -4.62 -6.26
N GLY A 401 -26.27 -3.41 -6.57
CA GLY A 401 -26.95 -2.19 -6.17
C GLY A 401 -28.09 -1.86 -7.12
N GLY A 402 -29.31 -1.69 -6.62
CA GLY A 402 -30.47 -1.24 -7.39
C GLY A 402 -31.57 -2.26 -7.60
N VAL A 403 -32.64 -1.82 -8.24
CA VAL A 403 -33.91 -2.58 -8.36
C VAL A 403 -34.38 -2.80 -9.78
N ALA A 404 -33.89 -2.09 -10.78
CA ALA A 404 -34.41 -2.16 -12.15
C ALA A 404 -33.32 -2.59 -13.12
N TRP A 405 -33.62 -3.63 -13.90
CA TRP A 405 -32.72 -4.33 -14.79
C TRP A 405 -33.32 -4.45 -16.18
N ASN A 406 -33.52 -3.38 -16.89
CA ASN A 406 -34.17 -3.51 -18.23
C ASN A 406 -33.24 -3.30 -19.41
N SER A 407 -31.99 -3.10 -19.25
CA SER A 407 -30.97 -2.91 -20.29
C SER A 407 -29.70 -2.30 -19.65
N GLY A 408 -29.26 -2.94 -18.59
CA GLY A 408 -28.19 -2.48 -17.75
C GLY A 408 -28.68 -2.12 -16.34
N LEU A 409 -27.76 -2.13 -15.39
CA LEU A 409 -28.05 -1.80 -14.00
C LEU A 409 -28.49 -0.36 -13.87
N LYS A 410 -29.67 -0.13 -13.31
CA LYS A 410 -30.15 1.19 -12.94
C LYS A 410 -30.44 1.25 -11.47
N GLY A 411 -30.17 2.38 -10.84
CA GLY A 411 -30.56 2.62 -9.46
C GLY A 411 -32.08 2.74 -9.30
N LYS A 412 -32.54 2.65 -8.08
CA LYS A 412 -33.95 2.85 -7.69
C LYS A 412 -34.34 4.31 -7.89
N GLY A 413 -35.58 4.54 -8.26
CA GLY A 413 -36.14 5.87 -8.40
C GLY A 413 -35.43 6.71 -9.46
N LYS A 414 -34.71 7.76 -9.07
CA LYS A 414 -33.95 8.66 -9.97
C LYS A 414 -32.60 8.10 -10.41
N GLY A 415 -32.29 6.85 -10.12
CA GLY A 415 -31.11 6.16 -10.57
C GLY A 415 -29.89 6.30 -9.66
N LYS A 416 -30.07 6.77 -8.44
CA LYS A 416 -28.99 6.85 -7.44
C LYS A 416 -29.10 5.69 -6.48
N ASN A 417 -28.22 4.70 -6.60
CA ASN A 417 -28.19 3.54 -5.71
C ASN A 417 -26.76 3.01 -5.59
N ARG A 418 -25.85 3.88 -5.20
CA ARG A 418 -24.50 3.48 -4.84
C ARG A 418 -24.50 2.88 -3.46
N LEU A 419 -23.81 1.78 -3.29
CA LEU A 419 -23.70 1.03 -2.05
C LEU A 419 -22.24 0.71 -1.79
N LEU A 420 -21.90 0.57 -0.52
CA LEU A 420 -20.59 0.08 -0.08
C LEU A 420 -20.76 -1.31 0.51
N LEU A 421 -19.83 -2.21 0.23
CA LEU A 421 -19.87 -3.63 0.56
C LEU A 421 -18.56 -4.05 1.22
N ASP A 422 -18.66 -4.79 2.33
CA ASP A 422 -17.51 -5.24 3.10
C ASP A 422 -17.84 -6.49 3.95
N ASP A 423 -16.83 -7.06 4.61
CA ASP A 423 -16.93 -8.13 5.61
C ASP A 423 -17.84 -9.31 5.19
N ILE A 424 -17.57 -9.90 4.01
CA ILE A 424 -18.36 -11.02 3.49
C ILE A 424 -17.82 -12.33 4.02
N LYS A 425 -18.67 -13.09 4.71
CA LYS A 425 -18.33 -14.41 5.25
C LYS A 425 -19.34 -15.45 4.77
N VAL A 426 -18.84 -16.58 4.26
CA VAL A 426 -19.65 -17.76 3.91
C VAL A 426 -19.18 -18.93 4.77
N LYS A 427 -20.08 -19.48 5.56
CA LYS A 427 -19.81 -20.54 6.53
C LYS A 427 -20.77 -21.69 6.35
N ALA A 428 -20.31 -22.95 6.50
CA ALA A 428 -21.17 -24.13 6.61
C ALA A 428 -22.12 -24.04 7.82
N ILE A 429 -23.35 -24.56 7.68
CA ILE A 429 -24.35 -24.72 8.74
C ILE A 429 -24.73 -26.18 8.94
#